data_61a968c555ba0dd99e06b03c826086b3
#
_entry.id   61a968c555ba0dd99e06b03c826086b3
#
_cell.length_a   1.000
_cell.length_b   1.000
_cell.length_c   1.000
_cell.angle_alpha   90.00
_cell.angle_beta   90.00
_cell.angle_gamma   90.00
#
_symmetry.space_group_name_H-M   'P 1'
#
loop_
_entity.id
_entity.type
_entity.pdbx_description
1 polymer ?
#
loop_
_entity_poly.entity_id
_entity_poly.type
_entity_poly.pdbx_seq_one_letter_code
_entity_poly.pdbx_strand_id
1 'polypeptide(L)'
;MKRILSLAVFILLTTAAFAKLPTSVIVSNPSKNPKIDEPVVISLKEYGDIRSALVTIDGQEIPCQLDDLDQDDIFDELCFLVNLQGKESKTYEIKLFDEGEPRPYPARVFAEMLIRNDKVKEKNKHNNFIESITARGDCANSYNIQHHHGVDFESELNGIRIYFDKRQTLDLYGKFQKRLELQATQFYTQPDQKAEGYGDDVLWVGNTFGLGAFRGWDGQQPTMIDPVRSRTQRIISYGPLRTIVELYDRGWQLST
;
A
#
# COMPACT_ATOMS: atom_id res chain seq x y z
N MET A 1 -51.76 -32.43 32.52
CA MET A 1 -50.73 -31.44 32.17
C MET A 1 -50.22 -31.73 30.76
N LYS A 2 -50.69 -31.00 29.75
CA LYS A 2 -50.21 -31.13 28.35
C LYS A 2 -49.03 -30.17 28.18
N ARG A 3 -47.86 -30.72 27.88
CA ARG A 3 -46.68 -29.92 27.49
C ARG A 3 -46.82 -29.51 26.02
N ILE A 4 -46.90 -28.21 25.76
CA ILE A 4 -46.86 -27.65 24.43
C ILE A 4 -45.35 -27.47 24.09
N LEU A 5 -44.86 -28.21 23.10
CA LEU A 5 -43.54 -28.09 22.56
C LEU A 5 -43.57 -26.99 21.48
N SER A 6 -43.04 -25.82 21.78
CA SER A 6 -42.93 -24.73 20.82
C SER A 6 -41.72 -24.98 19.90
N LEU A 7 -41.97 -25.29 18.64
CA LEU A 7 -40.95 -25.42 17.61
C LEU A 7 -40.62 -24.02 17.08
N ALA A 8 -39.44 -23.49 17.47
CA ALA A 8 -38.94 -22.26 16.87
C ALA A 8 -38.27 -22.59 15.51
N VAL A 9 -38.93 -22.21 14.43
CA VAL A 9 -38.36 -22.28 13.08
C VAL A 9 -37.49 -21.05 12.90
N PHE A 10 -36.15 -21.24 12.91
CA PHE A 10 -35.21 -20.23 12.49
C PHE A 10 -35.17 -20.22 10.95
N ILE A 11 -35.78 -19.23 10.34
CA ILE A 11 -35.63 -18.94 8.89
C ILE A 11 -34.31 -18.19 8.76
N LEU A 12 -33.26 -18.89 8.30
CA LEU A 12 -32.02 -18.27 7.86
C LEU A 12 -32.31 -17.58 6.51
N LEU A 13 -32.56 -16.27 6.54
CA LEU A 13 -32.60 -15.45 5.32
C LEU A 13 -31.15 -15.32 4.82
N THR A 14 -30.76 -16.16 3.88
CA THR A 14 -29.56 -15.90 3.07
C THR A 14 -29.95 -14.82 2.07
N THR A 15 -29.52 -13.58 2.31
CA THR A 15 -29.54 -12.54 1.30
C THR A 15 -28.56 -12.98 0.20
N ALA A 16 -29.08 -13.22 -1.00
CA ALA A 16 -28.22 -13.47 -2.15
C ALA A 16 -27.67 -12.13 -2.61
N ALA A 17 -26.36 -11.94 -2.48
CA ALA A 17 -25.68 -10.79 -3.06
C ALA A 17 -25.88 -10.78 -4.58
N PHE A 18 -26.48 -9.73 -5.11
CA PHE A 18 -26.63 -9.56 -6.55
C PHE A 18 -25.42 -8.82 -7.09
N ALA A 19 -24.62 -9.51 -7.93
CA ALA A 19 -23.54 -8.86 -8.65
C ALA A 19 -24.09 -7.76 -9.56
N LYS A 20 -23.56 -6.54 -9.43
CA LYS A 20 -23.78 -5.49 -10.42
C LYS A 20 -23.08 -5.94 -11.70
N LEU A 21 -23.82 -6.18 -12.75
CA LEU A 21 -23.45 -6.64 -14.09
C LEU A 21 -22.01 -7.16 -14.26
N PRO A 22 -21.79 -8.43 -14.60
CA PRO A 22 -20.44 -8.94 -14.87
C PRO A 22 -19.81 -8.12 -16.01
N THR A 23 -18.68 -7.53 -15.74
CA THR A 23 -17.90 -6.76 -16.72
C THR A 23 -16.70 -7.58 -17.14
N SER A 24 -16.47 -7.72 -18.44
CA SER A 24 -15.22 -8.32 -18.93
C SER A 24 -14.25 -7.22 -19.39
N VAL A 25 -12.99 -7.38 -19.01
CA VAL A 25 -11.90 -6.46 -19.38
C VAL A 25 -10.85 -7.22 -20.16
N ILE A 26 -10.49 -6.71 -21.35
CA ILE A 26 -9.38 -7.24 -22.14
C ILE A 26 -8.12 -6.46 -21.78
N VAL A 27 -7.13 -7.16 -21.23
CA VAL A 27 -5.81 -6.58 -20.92
C VAL A 27 -4.82 -7.07 -21.97
N SER A 28 -4.12 -6.12 -22.62
CA SER A 28 -3.19 -6.40 -23.71
C SER A 28 -1.78 -5.90 -23.36
N ASN A 29 -0.78 -6.72 -23.64
CA ASN A 29 0.63 -6.33 -23.56
C ASN A 29 1.13 -5.88 -24.95
N PRO A 30 1.26 -4.58 -25.24
CA PRO A 30 1.74 -4.11 -26.54
C PRO A 30 3.25 -4.28 -26.73
N SER A 31 4.00 -4.60 -25.68
CA SER A 31 5.45 -4.86 -25.72
C SER A 31 5.77 -6.19 -26.38
N LYS A 32 7.01 -6.39 -26.81
CA LYS A 32 7.54 -7.70 -27.22
C LYS A 32 8.02 -8.53 -26.03
N ASN A 33 8.27 -7.88 -24.88
CA ASN A 33 8.74 -8.54 -23.68
C ASN A 33 7.56 -8.93 -22.78
N PRO A 34 7.66 -10.01 -22.02
CA PRO A 34 6.63 -10.39 -21.07
C PRO A 34 6.48 -9.33 -19.96
N LYS A 35 5.29 -9.22 -19.42
CA LYS A 35 4.92 -8.44 -18.25
C LYS A 35 4.52 -9.42 -17.15
N ILE A 36 5.17 -9.32 -16.00
CA ILE A 36 4.95 -10.21 -14.86
C ILE A 36 4.52 -9.33 -13.68
N ASP A 37 3.45 -9.76 -13.00
CA ASP A 37 2.88 -9.03 -11.87
C ASP A 37 2.53 -7.56 -12.20
N GLU A 38 2.10 -7.31 -13.44
CA GLU A 38 1.73 -5.96 -13.88
C GLU A 38 0.38 -5.58 -13.28
N PRO A 39 0.26 -4.45 -12.55
CA PRO A 39 -0.99 -4.04 -11.95
C PRO A 39 -1.97 -3.52 -13.01
N VAL A 40 -3.21 -3.98 -12.92
CA VAL A 40 -4.37 -3.44 -13.64
C VAL A 40 -5.25 -2.76 -12.62
N VAL A 41 -5.57 -1.50 -12.86
CA VAL A 41 -6.39 -0.68 -11.96
C VAL A 41 -7.63 -0.23 -12.70
N ILE A 42 -8.78 -0.42 -12.09
CA ILE A 42 -10.09 -0.06 -12.64
C ILE A 42 -10.78 0.90 -11.67
N SER A 43 -11.18 2.07 -12.16
CA SER A 43 -11.96 3.00 -11.37
C SER A 43 -13.37 2.45 -11.11
N LEU A 44 -13.80 2.53 -9.87
CA LEU A 44 -15.13 2.11 -9.43
C LEU A 44 -16.16 3.25 -9.42
N LYS A 45 -15.74 4.46 -9.73
CA LYS A 45 -16.53 5.69 -9.62
C LYS A 45 -17.92 5.62 -10.31
N GLU A 46 -18.03 4.88 -11.39
CA GLU A 46 -19.29 4.76 -12.15
C GLU A 46 -20.17 3.61 -11.66
N TYR A 47 -19.67 2.78 -10.73
CA TYR A 47 -20.39 1.58 -10.27
C TYR A 47 -21.14 1.78 -8.95
N GLY A 48 -21.02 2.97 -8.32
CA GLY A 48 -21.63 3.29 -7.02
C GLY A 48 -20.90 2.61 -5.86
N ASP A 49 -21.57 2.46 -4.72
CA ASP A 49 -20.97 1.88 -3.51
C ASP A 49 -20.69 0.39 -3.70
N ILE A 50 -19.44 0.04 -3.97
CA ILE A 50 -18.95 -1.32 -4.11
C ILE A 50 -18.33 -1.74 -2.78
N ARG A 51 -18.72 -2.92 -2.26
CA ARG A 51 -18.24 -3.48 -0.99
C ARG A 51 -17.33 -4.67 -1.18
N SER A 52 -17.51 -5.44 -2.23
CA SER A 52 -16.64 -6.57 -2.54
C SER A 52 -16.53 -6.81 -4.04
N ALA A 53 -15.49 -7.51 -4.45
CA ALA A 53 -15.23 -7.83 -5.85
C ALA A 53 -14.68 -9.25 -6.02
N LEU A 54 -14.88 -9.80 -7.21
CA LEU A 54 -14.31 -11.06 -7.65
C LEU A 54 -13.75 -10.88 -9.06
N VAL A 55 -12.49 -11.24 -9.25
CA VAL A 55 -11.83 -11.27 -10.56
C VAL A 55 -11.52 -12.72 -10.93
N THR A 56 -11.89 -13.12 -12.15
CA THR A 56 -11.60 -14.46 -12.66
C THR A 56 -10.98 -14.42 -14.04
N ILE A 57 -10.15 -15.42 -14.33
CA ILE A 57 -9.61 -15.72 -15.66
C ILE A 57 -9.80 -17.20 -15.93
N ASP A 58 -10.38 -17.57 -17.06
CA ASP A 58 -10.68 -18.96 -17.44
C ASP A 58 -11.49 -19.71 -16.35
N GLY A 59 -12.38 -18.98 -15.66
CA GLY A 59 -13.19 -19.49 -14.56
C GLY A 59 -12.45 -19.67 -13.23
N GLN A 60 -11.16 -19.34 -13.16
CA GLN A 60 -10.36 -19.39 -11.93
C GLN A 60 -10.28 -18.01 -11.28
N GLU A 61 -10.51 -17.96 -9.98
CA GLU A 61 -10.36 -16.75 -9.18
C GLU A 61 -8.89 -16.36 -9.06
N ILE A 62 -8.63 -15.06 -9.19
CA ILE A 62 -7.32 -14.46 -8.92
C ILE A 62 -7.44 -13.39 -7.84
N PRO A 63 -6.37 -13.14 -7.07
CA PRO A 63 -6.36 -12.10 -6.06
C PRO A 63 -6.67 -10.72 -6.64
N CYS A 64 -7.51 -9.96 -5.93
CA CYS A 64 -7.79 -8.58 -6.22
C CYS A 64 -7.85 -7.75 -4.93
N GLN A 65 -7.79 -6.45 -5.07
CA GLN A 65 -7.75 -5.48 -3.97
C GLN A 65 -8.67 -4.32 -4.29
N LEU A 66 -9.44 -3.89 -3.32
CA LEU A 66 -10.23 -2.67 -3.36
C LEU A 66 -9.52 -1.59 -2.55
N ASP A 67 -9.38 -0.40 -3.10
CA ASP A 67 -8.73 0.75 -2.47
C ASP A 67 -9.71 1.91 -2.33
N ASP A 68 -9.79 2.46 -1.13
CA ASP A 68 -10.43 3.72 -0.78
C ASP A 68 -9.33 4.79 -0.73
N LEU A 69 -9.27 5.65 -1.75
CA LEU A 69 -8.17 6.59 -1.93
C LEU A 69 -8.32 7.86 -1.11
N ASP A 70 -9.54 8.28 -0.82
CA ASP A 70 -9.83 9.51 -0.08
C ASP A 70 -10.29 9.27 1.37
N GLN A 71 -10.43 7.98 1.75
CA GLN A 71 -10.77 7.51 3.10
C GLN A 71 -12.18 7.95 3.54
N ASP A 72 -13.15 7.83 2.62
CA ASP A 72 -14.57 8.10 2.87
C ASP A 72 -15.39 6.82 3.12
N ASP A 73 -14.72 5.66 3.26
CA ASP A 73 -15.30 4.32 3.42
C ASP A 73 -16.01 3.79 2.15
N ILE A 74 -15.76 4.39 0.99
CA ILE A 74 -16.23 3.94 -0.33
C ILE A 74 -15.01 3.60 -1.19
N PHE A 75 -14.99 2.39 -1.78
CA PHE A 75 -13.86 2.00 -2.61
C PHE A 75 -13.87 2.72 -3.96
N ASP A 76 -12.75 3.35 -4.30
CA ASP A 76 -12.52 4.09 -5.55
C ASP A 76 -11.99 3.23 -6.68
N GLU A 77 -11.17 2.22 -6.34
CA GLU A 77 -10.44 1.43 -7.31
C GLU A 77 -10.43 -0.06 -7.00
N LEU A 78 -10.46 -0.86 -8.06
CA LEU A 78 -10.16 -2.28 -8.04
C LEU A 78 -8.80 -2.52 -8.69
N CYS A 79 -7.89 -3.20 -7.98
CA CYS A 79 -6.59 -3.59 -8.48
C CYS A 79 -6.45 -5.12 -8.53
N PHE A 80 -5.84 -5.65 -9.59
CA PHE A 80 -5.39 -7.03 -9.70
C PHE A 80 -4.11 -7.14 -10.53
N LEU A 81 -3.36 -8.22 -10.38
CA LEU A 81 -2.09 -8.41 -11.08
C LEU A 81 -2.25 -9.37 -12.26
N VAL A 82 -1.59 -9.06 -13.36
CA VAL A 82 -1.64 -9.87 -14.57
C VAL A 82 -0.25 -10.31 -15.03
N ASN A 83 -0.21 -11.51 -15.64
CA ASN A 83 0.97 -12.04 -16.31
C ASN A 83 0.64 -12.24 -17.79
N LEU A 84 1.34 -11.50 -18.66
CA LEU A 84 1.13 -11.50 -20.11
C LEU A 84 2.45 -11.71 -20.84
N GLN A 85 2.47 -12.62 -21.78
CA GLN A 85 3.59 -12.73 -22.73
C GLN A 85 3.65 -11.50 -23.63
N GLY A 86 4.76 -11.36 -24.37
CA GLY A 86 4.86 -10.28 -25.36
C GLY A 86 3.76 -10.41 -26.42
N LYS A 87 3.03 -9.31 -26.70
CA LYS A 87 1.91 -9.26 -27.66
C LYS A 87 0.68 -10.09 -27.27
N GLU A 88 0.61 -10.59 -26.05
CA GLU A 88 -0.54 -11.35 -25.55
C GLU A 88 -1.68 -10.42 -25.09
N SER A 89 -2.91 -10.90 -25.24
CA SER A 89 -4.12 -10.33 -24.65
C SER A 89 -4.90 -11.40 -23.91
N LYS A 90 -5.42 -11.08 -22.74
CA LYS A 90 -6.28 -11.96 -21.96
C LYS A 90 -7.53 -11.24 -21.53
N THR A 91 -8.64 -12.00 -21.40
CA THR A 91 -9.92 -11.48 -20.90
C THR A 91 -10.09 -11.88 -19.44
N TYR A 92 -10.41 -10.90 -18.61
CA TYR A 92 -10.71 -11.07 -17.19
C TYR A 92 -12.18 -10.76 -16.94
N GLU A 93 -12.86 -11.61 -16.20
CA GLU A 93 -14.23 -11.39 -15.78
C GLU A 93 -14.25 -10.75 -14.39
N ILE A 94 -15.03 -9.69 -14.21
CA ILE A 94 -15.11 -8.92 -12.97
C ILE A 94 -16.55 -8.91 -12.51
N LYS A 95 -16.78 -9.28 -11.26
CA LYS A 95 -18.06 -9.17 -10.57
C LYS A 95 -17.90 -8.20 -9.41
N LEU A 96 -18.73 -7.19 -9.35
CA LEU A 96 -18.77 -6.19 -8.31
C LEU A 96 -20.04 -6.38 -7.48
N PHE A 97 -19.93 -6.22 -6.16
CA PHE A 97 -21.05 -6.41 -5.22
C PHE A 97 -21.18 -5.17 -4.33
N ASP A 98 -22.40 -4.80 -4.02
CA ASP A 98 -22.74 -3.70 -3.10
C ASP A 98 -22.92 -4.17 -1.65
N GLU A 99 -22.58 -5.41 -1.37
CA GLU A 99 -22.57 -6.02 -0.04
C GLU A 99 -21.37 -6.96 0.15
N GLY A 100 -21.19 -7.45 1.38
CA GLY A 100 -20.07 -8.31 1.74
C GLY A 100 -18.81 -7.53 2.09
N GLU A 101 -17.73 -8.27 2.27
CA GLU A 101 -16.40 -7.75 2.61
C GLU A 101 -15.39 -8.16 1.53
N PRO A 102 -14.31 -7.38 1.31
CA PRO A 102 -13.22 -7.79 0.45
C PRO A 102 -12.67 -9.16 0.86
N ARG A 103 -12.40 -10.01 -0.12
CA ARG A 103 -11.82 -11.34 0.17
C ARG A 103 -10.39 -11.21 0.67
N PRO A 104 -10.02 -11.95 1.72
CA PRO A 104 -8.65 -11.97 2.20
C PRO A 104 -7.77 -12.79 1.23
N TYR A 105 -6.68 -12.18 0.79
CA TYR A 105 -5.63 -12.86 0.01
C TYR A 105 -4.28 -12.74 0.73
N PRO A 106 -3.35 -13.67 0.50
CA PRO A 106 -1.99 -13.53 1.01
C PRO A 106 -1.35 -12.21 0.56
N ALA A 107 -0.79 -11.47 1.52
CA ALA A 107 -0.14 -10.21 1.23
C ALA A 107 1.16 -10.42 0.45
N ARG A 108 1.35 -9.62 -0.59
CA ARG A 108 2.57 -9.53 -1.40
C ARG A 108 3.31 -8.21 -1.19
N VAL A 109 2.74 -7.34 -0.38
CA VAL A 109 3.25 -6.03 -0.02
C VAL A 109 2.98 -5.76 1.46
N PHE A 110 3.71 -4.81 2.03
CA PHE A 110 3.52 -4.36 3.40
C PHE A 110 3.90 -2.89 3.50
N ALA A 111 3.29 -2.14 4.40
CA ALA A 111 3.66 -0.77 4.74
C ALA A 111 3.48 -0.53 6.22
N GLU A 112 4.33 0.29 6.80
CA GLU A 112 4.19 0.76 8.17
C GLU A 112 4.70 2.17 8.35
N MET A 113 4.20 2.80 9.42
CA MET A 113 4.70 4.06 9.94
C MET A 113 4.54 4.01 11.46
N LEU A 114 5.58 4.37 12.19
CA LEU A 114 5.66 4.19 13.64
C LEU A 114 6.12 5.47 14.33
N ILE A 115 5.50 5.79 15.44
CA ILE A 115 6.05 6.78 16.37
C ILE A 115 7.11 6.10 17.23
N ARG A 116 8.24 6.76 17.35
CA ARG A 116 9.34 6.31 18.18
C ARG A 116 8.92 6.20 19.64
N ASN A 117 9.30 5.09 20.27
CA ASN A 117 9.11 4.88 21.70
C ASN A 117 10.49 4.69 22.36
N ASP A 118 10.97 5.69 23.07
CA ASP A 118 12.30 5.67 23.70
C ASP A 118 12.44 4.64 24.85
N LYS A 119 11.32 4.04 25.28
CA LYS A 119 11.33 2.92 26.23
C LYS A 119 11.63 1.59 25.58
N VAL A 120 11.45 1.47 24.26
CA VAL A 120 11.78 0.28 23.48
C VAL A 120 13.23 0.38 23.05
N LYS A 121 14.08 -0.55 23.51
CA LYS A 121 15.51 -0.56 23.22
C LYS A 121 15.85 -1.29 21.91
N GLU A 122 15.10 -2.33 21.63
CA GLU A 122 15.25 -3.14 20.41
C GLU A 122 14.65 -2.37 19.22
N LYS A 123 15.46 -2.13 18.21
CA LYS A 123 15.10 -1.31 17.05
C LYS A 123 13.96 -1.90 16.21
N ASN A 124 13.69 -3.18 16.31
CA ASN A 124 12.64 -3.89 15.56
C ASN A 124 11.44 -4.32 16.42
N LYS A 125 11.21 -3.66 17.56
CA LYS A 125 10.11 -3.99 18.50
C LYS A 125 9.20 -2.81 18.82
N HIS A 126 9.23 -1.76 18.02
CA HIS A 126 8.31 -0.63 18.17
C HIS A 126 6.88 -1.07 17.77
N ASN A 127 5.88 -0.49 18.43
CA ASN A 127 4.48 -0.88 18.25
C ASN A 127 3.49 0.29 18.27
N ASN A 128 3.98 1.53 18.19
CA ASN A 128 3.14 2.71 18.10
C ASN A 128 2.84 3.03 16.64
N PHE A 129 2.06 2.17 15.99
CA PHE A 129 1.66 2.34 14.58
C PHE A 129 0.77 3.57 14.40
N ILE A 130 0.99 4.27 13.31
CA ILE A 130 0.17 5.40 12.86
C ILE A 130 -0.07 5.29 11.36
N GLU A 131 -1.19 5.82 10.90
CA GLU A 131 -1.55 5.82 9.47
C GLU A 131 -1.17 7.13 8.79
N SER A 132 -1.10 8.21 9.56
CA SER A 132 -0.81 9.55 9.05
C SER A 132 -0.03 10.38 10.05
N ILE A 133 0.83 11.25 9.53
CA ILE A 133 1.49 12.30 10.30
C ILE A 133 1.50 13.59 9.50
N THR A 134 1.14 14.69 10.13
CA THR A 134 1.24 16.04 9.57
C THR A 134 2.03 16.94 10.51
N ALA A 135 3.03 17.62 9.98
CA ALA A 135 3.80 18.63 10.70
C ALA A 135 3.76 19.98 9.96
N ARG A 136 3.91 21.09 10.71
CA ARG A 136 4.17 22.40 10.10
C ARG A 136 5.51 22.34 9.32
N GLY A 137 5.61 23.09 8.25
CA GLY A 137 6.77 23.07 7.37
C GLY A 137 8.09 23.40 8.09
N ASP A 138 8.06 24.36 9.02
CA ASP A 138 9.20 24.75 9.87
C ASP A 138 9.52 23.72 10.96
N CYS A 139 8.61 22.79 11.25
CA CYS A 139 8.72 21.72 12.24
C CYS A 139 8.89 20.33 11.61
N ALA A 140 8.86 20.23 10.28
CA ALA A 140 8.97 18.97 9.55
C ALA A 140 10.38 18.38 9.57
N ASN A 141 11.05 18.45 10.72
CA ASN A 141 12.23 17.68 11.05
C ASN A 141 11.85 16.65 12.11
N SER A 142 10.88 15.83 11.80
CA SER A 142 10.41 14.76 12.66
C SER A 142 11.32 13.53 12.64
N TYR A 143 12.54 13.69 12.14
CA TYR A 143 13.56 12.65 12.05
C TYR A 143 13.71 11.83 13.35
N ASN A 144 13.50 12.46 14.51
CA ASN A 144 13.57 11.80 15.81
C ASN A 144 12.19 11.42 16.39
N ILE A 145 11.08 11.80 15.76
CA ILE A 145 9.72 11.49 16.23
C ILE A 145 9.25 10.14 15.68
N GLN A 146 9.50 9.91 14.40
CA GLN A 146 9.18 8.64 13.77
C GLN A 146 10.30 7.64 13.98
N HIS A 147 9.91 6.41 14.26
CA HIS A 147 10.80 5.28 14.13
C HIS A 147 11.19 5.15 12.64
N HIS A 148 12.39 4.71 12.32
CA HIS A 148 12.97 4.72 10.95
C HIS A 148 12.73 5.99 10.10
N HIS A 149 12.39 7.13 10.73
CA HIS A 149 12.44 8.48 10.16
C HIS A 149 11.41 8.81 9.07
N GLY A 150 10.43 7.98 8.86
CA GLY A 150 9.38 8.18 7.87
C GLY A 150 8.56 6.93 7.64
N VAL A 151 7.79 6.92 6.56
CA VAL A 151 7.05 5.75 6.12
C VAL A 151 7.99 4.76 5.44
N ASP A 152 7.81 3.48 5.73
CA ASP A 152 8.43 2.41 4.95
C ASP A 152 7.38 1.46 4.39
N PHE A 153 7.71 0.88 3.24
CA PHE A 153 6.86 -0.06 2.53
C PHE A 153 7.70 -0.99 1.66
N GLU A 154 7.16 -2.16 1.40
CA GLU A 154 7.88 -3.20 0.67
C GLU A 154 6.99 -3.98 -0.28
N SER A 155 7.62 -4.51 -1.34
CA SER A 155 7.18 -5.69 -2.07
C SER A 155 7.97 -6.90 -1.61
N GLU A 156 7.66 -8.08 -2.14
CA GLU A 156 8.48 -9.27 -1.89
C GLU A 156 9.95 -9.13 -2.34
N LEU A 157 10.28 -8.13 -3.20
CA LEU A 157 11.60 -7.98 -3.83
C LEU A 157 12.51 -6.95 -3.14
N ASN A 158 11.95 -5.87 -2.63
CA ASN A 158 12.68 -4.79 -1.96
C ASN A 158 11.77 -4.02 -1.01
N GLY A 159 12.38 -3.25 -0.10
CA GLY A 159 11.70 -2.26 0.71
C GLY A 159 12.25 -0.86 0.45
N ILE A 160 11.40 0.14 0.63
CA ILE A 160 11.73 1.55 0.48
C ILE A 160 11.27 2.29 1.71
N ARG A 161 12.08 3.24 2.16
CA ARG A 161 11.75 4.22 3.18
C ARG A 161 11.77 5.61 2.58
N ILE A 162 10.81 6.46 2.96
CA ILE A 162 10.79 7.87 2.55
C ILE A 162 10.90 8.73 3.81
N TYR A 163 11.97 9.50 3.90
CA TYR A 163 12.21 10.37 5.05
C TYR A 163 11.16 11.48 5.15
N PHE A 164 10.65 11.70 6.36
CA PHE A 164 9.72 12.78 6.68
C PHE A 164 10.46 14.05 7.09
N ASP A 165 11.21 14.59 6.15
CA ASP A 165 11.93 15.87 6.30
C ASP A 165 11.89 16.68 5.00
N LYS A 166 12.50 17.86 4.98
CA LYS A 166 12.56 18.72 3.79
C LYS A 166 13.29 18.12 2.60
N ARG A 167 14.12 17.12 2.82
CA ARG A 167 14.87 16.44 1.76
C ARG A 167 14.03 15.39 1.05
N GLN A 168 13.11 14.75 1.76
CA GLN A 168 12.26 13.66 1.27
C GLN A 168 13.07 12.57 0.53
N THR A 169 14.17 12.19 1.17
CA THR A 169 15.12 11.23 0.61
C THR A 169 14.50 9.82 0.60
N LEU A 170 14.82 9.07 -0.43
CA LEU A 170 14.51 7.66 -0.57
C LEU A 170 15.67 6.79 -0.08
N ASP A 171 15.35 5.76 0.65
CA ASP A 171 16.28 4.78 1.16
C ASP A 171 15.85 3.37 0.80
N LEU A 172 16.79 2.43 0.72
CA LEU A 172 16.56 1.10 0.17
C LEU A 172 16.87 0.00 1.19
N TYR A 173 15.91 -0.86 1.44
CA TYR A 173 16.08 -2.14 2.11
C TYR A 173 16.26 -3.25 1.06
N GLY A 174 17.47 -3.80 1.00
CA GLY A 174 17.81 -4.89 0.07
C GLY A 174 17.48 -6.24 0.67
N LYS A 175 17.04 -7.19 -0.15
CA LYS A 175 16.64 -8.54 0.26
C LYS A 175 17.46 -9.61 -0.41
N PHE A 176 17.71 -10.71 0.30
CA PHE A 176 18.32 -11.92 -0.24
C PHE A 176 17.30 -12.95 -0.73
N GLN A 177 16.05 -12.85 -0.24
CA GLN A 177 14.98 -13.78 -0.56
C GLN A 177 13.71 -13.02 -0.98
N LYS A 178 12.93 -13.64 -1.86
CA LYS A 178 11.62 -13.11 -2.26
C LYS A 178 10.59 -13.38 -1.15
N ARG A 179 10.45 -12.44 -0.22
CA ARG A 179 9.49 -12.48 0.90
C ARG A 179 9.26 -11.09 1.48
N LEU A 180 8.23 -10.93 2.33
CA LEU A 180 8.03 -9.73 3.14
C LEU A 180 8.91 -9.81 4.39
N GLU A 181 9.56 -8.71 4.79
CA GLU A 181 10.54 -8.66 5.87
C GLU A 181 10.38 -7.47 6.82
N LEU A 182 9.82 -6.34 6.35
CA LEU A 182 9.80 -5.09 7.14
C LEU A 182 8.97 -5.22 8.41
N GLN A 183 7.87 -5.96 8.40
CA GLN A 183 7.09 -6.22 9.61
C GLN A 183 7.94 -6.83 10.75
N ALA A 184 8.92 -7.66 10.41
CA ALA A 184 9.79 -8.32 11.38
C ALA A 184 11.04 -7.49 11.71
N THR A 185 11.57 -6.73 10.76
CA THR A 185 12.83 -6.02 10.88
C THR A 185 12.68 -4.55 11.21
N GLN A 186 11.53 -3.95 10.88
CA GLN A 186 11.29 -2.51 11.00
C GLN A 186 12.48 -1.70 10.45
N PHE A 187 12.96 -2.08 9.26
CA PHE A 187 14.12 -1.50 8.57
C PHE A 187 15.49 -1.70 9.28
N TYR A 188 15.51 -2.31 10.47
CA TYR A 188 16.74 -2.51 11.28
C TYR A 188 16.93 -3.97 11.65
N THR A 189 17.47 -4.72 10.70
CA THR A 189 17.68 -6.17 10.83
C THR A 189 18.66 -6.50 11.95
N GLN A 190 18.24 -7.37 12.85
CA GLN A 190 19.06 -7.81 14.00
C GLN A 190 20.01 -8.96 13.58
N PRO A 191 21.06 -9.24 14.36
CA PRO A 191 22.05 -10.28 14.01
C PRO A 191 21.47 -11.67 13.80
N ASP A 192 20.49 -12.07 14.59
CA ASP A 192 19.76 -13.34 14.45
C ASP A 192 18.97 -13.41 13.15
N GLN A 193 18.25 -12.34 12.80
CA GLN A 193 17.55 -12.22 11.54
C GLN A 193 18.50 -12.25 10.33
N LYS A 194 19.68 -11.61 10.42
CA LYS A 194 20.72 -11.70 9.39
C LYS A 194 21.19 -13.15 9.18
N ALA A 195 21.36 -13.89 10.28
CA ALA A 195 21.72 -15.31 10.21
C ALA A 195 20.63 -16.17 9.53
N GLU A 196 19.37 -15.76 9.61
CA GLU A 196 18.22 -16.38 8.92
C GLU A 196 18.05 -15.89 7.46
N GLY A 197 18.95 -15.05 6.97
CA GLY A 197 18.95 -14.56 5.60
C GLY A 197 17.97 -13.42 5.33
N TYR A 198 17.62 -12.64 6.36
CA TYR A 198 16.93 -11.37 6.17
C TYR A 198 17.86 -10.35 5.52
N GLY A 199 17.27 -9.47 4.73
CA GLY A 199 17.94 -8.32 4.14
C GLY A 199 18.33 -7.27 5.17
N ASP A 200 18.73 -6.10 4.70
CA ASP A 200 19.13 -4.99 5.58
C ASP A 200 18.95 -3.65 4.87
N ASP A 201 19.09 -2.56 5.65
CA ASP A 201 19.39 -1.23 5.13
C ASP A 201 20.72 -1.29 4.36
N VAL A 202 20.64 -1.22 3.03
CA VAL A 202 21.82 -1.39 2.16
C VAL A 202 22.34 -0.08 1.59
N LEU A 203 21.69 1.04 1.91
CA LEU A 203 22.05 2.34 1.40
C LEU A 203 22.27 3.35 2.52
N TRP A 204 23.52 3.51 2.93
CA TRP A 204 23.89 4.47 3.96
C TRP A 204 23.88 5.90 3.40
N VAL A 205 22.74 6.58 3.49
CA VAL A 205 22.54 7.86 2.80
C VAL A 205 23.18 9.07 3.49
N GLY A 206 23.30 9.08 4.83
CA GLY A 206 23.88 10.20 5.58
C GLY A 206 23.22 11.54 5.23
N ASN A 207 24.01 12.52 4.81
CA ASN A 207 23.54 13.84 4.37
C ASN A 207 23.33 13.93 2.86
N THR A 208 23.28 12.83 2.15
CA THR A 208 23.01 12.77 0.72
C THR A 208 21.50 12.68 0.42
N PHE A 209 21.14 12.47 -0.84
CA PHE A 209 19.78 12.23 -1.26
C PHE A 209 19.48 10.73 -1.49
N GLY A 210 20.35 9.84 -1.01
CA GLY A 210 20.18 8.39 -1.10
C GLY A 210 19.94 7.87 -2.50
N LEU A 211 18.91 7.03 -2.67
CA LEU A 211 18.46 6.52 -3.96
C LEU A 211 17.84 7.62 -4.83
N GLY A 212 17.48 8.74 -4.24
CA GLY A 212 16.83 9.89 -4.85
C GLY A 212 16.08 10.69 -3.80
N ALA A 213 15.33 11.68 -4.26
CA ALA A 213 14.50 12.48 -3.40
C ALA A 213 13.40 13.17 -4.20
N PHE A 214 12.26 13.41 -3.58
CA PHE A 214 11.21 14.19 -4.22
C PHE A 214 11.64 15.66 -4.36
N ARG A 215 11.43 16.21 -5.56
CA ARG A 215 11.83 17.56 -5.91
C ARG A 215 10.70 18.26 -6.66
N GLY A 216 10.59 19.58 -6.43
CA GLY A 216 9.83 20.46 -7.27
C GLY A 216 10.66 20.97 -8.45
N TRP A 217 10.01 21.61 -9.39
CA TRP A 217 10.64 22.28 -10.52
C TRP A 217 10.43 23.80 -10.41
N ASP A 218 11.49 24.60 -10.38
CA ASP A 218 11.41 26.06 -10.22
C ASP A 218 11.31 26.83 -11.55
N GLY A 219 11.23 26.10 -12.67
CA GLY A 219 11.25 26.65 -14.02
C GLY A 219 12.61 26.50 -14.70
N GLN A 220 13.67 26.21 -13.96
CA GLN A 220 15.04 26.08 -14.48
C GLN A 220 15.71 24.79 -14.01
N GLN A 221 15.51 24.37 -12.75
CA GLN A 221 16.18 23.21 -12.17
C GLN A 221 15.31 22.51 -11.11
N PRO A 222 15.61 21.24 -10.78
CA PRO A 222 15.02 20.58 -9.64
C PRO A 222 15.43 21.28 -8.34
N THR A 223 14.47 21.57 -7.47
CA THR A 223 14.72 22.22 -6.17
C THR A 223 14.00 21.49 -5.04
N MET A 224 14.41 21.72 -3.81
CA MET A 224 13.70 21.18 -2.66
C MET A 224 12.28 21.75 -2.56
N ILE A 225 11.32 20.91 -2.19
CA ILE A 225 9.96 21.35 -1.88
C ILE A 225 9.99 21.93 -0.45
N ASP A 226 10.59 23.10 -0.33
CA ASP A 226 10.81 23.83 0.91
C ASP A 226 10.99 25.34 0.57
N PRO A 227 10.41 26.31 1.34
CA PRO A 227 9.52 26.08 2.47
C PRO A 227 8.10 25.65 2.07
N VAL A 228 7.44 24.96 2.99
CA VAL A 228 6.03 24.55 2.88
C VAL A 228 5.26 24.99 4.12
N ARG A 229 3.94 25.13 4.01
CA ARG A 229 3.08 25.41 5.17
C ARG A 229 2.97 24.20 6.09
N SER A 230 2.76 23.03 5.50
CA SER A 230 2.74 21.75 6.20
C SER A 230 3.17 20.63 5.27
N ARG A 231 3.67 19.56 5.86
CA ARG A 231 4.07 18.31 5.22
C ARG A 231 3.31 17.16 5.83
N THR A 232 2.79 16.27 5.00
CA THR A 232 2.05 15.07 5.43
C THR A 232 2.66 13.84 4.77
N GLN A 233 2.76 12.76 5.54
CA GLN A 233 2.87 11.39 5.01
C GLN A 233 1.69 10.59 5.53
N ARG A 234 1.09 9.75 4.67
CA ARG A 234 0.07 8.80 5.08
C ARG A 234 0.11 7.54 4.25
N ILE A 235 -0.32 6.44 4.86
CA ILE A 235 -0.56 5.18 4.17
C ILE A 235 -2.05 5.13 3.85
N ILE A 236 -2.36 5.07 2.56
CA ILE A 236 -3.73 5.01 2.05
C ILE A 236 -4.17 3.55 1.93
N SER A 237 -3.28 2.68 1.45
CA SER A 237 -3.58 1.26 1.26
C SER A 237 -2.41 0.38 1.71
N TYR A 238 -2.74 -0.70 2.43
CA TYR A 238 -1.77 -1.62 3.04
C TYR A 238 -1.58 -2.93 2.25
N GLY A 239 -2.30 -3.13 1.18
CA GLY A 239 -2.25 -4.38 0.43
C GLY A 239 -3.61 -5.05 0.30
N PRO A 240 -3.68 -6.30 -0.19
CA PRO A 240 -2.59 -7.29 -0.27
C PRO A 240 -1.68 -7.22 -1.50
N LEU A 241 -2.05 -6.52 -2.58
CA LEU A 241 -1.33 -6.55 -3.86
C LEU A 241 -0.47 -5.32 -4.12
N ARG A 242 -0.91 -4.16 -3.63
CA ARG A 242 -0.16 -2.90 -3.66
C ARG A 242 -0.32 -2.13 -2.36
N THR A 243 0.71 -1.40 -1.98
CA THR A 243 0.63 -0.33 -0.99
C THR A 243 0.51 1.01 -1.69
N ILE A 244 -0.23 1.93 -1.10
CA ILE A 244 -0.32 3.31 -1.57
C ILE A 244 0.10 4.23 -0.44
N VAL A 245 1.14 5.01 -0.69
CA VAL A 245 1.69 5.98 0.26
C VAL A 245 1.57 7.36 -0.37
N GLU A 246 1.01 8.29 0.38
CA GLU A 246 0.89 9.69 -0.04
C GLU A 246 1.89 10.58 0.69
N LEU A 247 2.55 11.45 -0.06
CA LEU A 247 3.31 12.59 0.44
C LEU A 247 2.60 13.86 -0.04
N TYR A 248 2.17 14.70 0.89
CA TYR A 248 1.47 15.93 0.59
C TYR A 248 2.14 17.14 1.22
N ASP A 249 2.68 18.01 0.36
CA ASP A 249 3.33 19.27 0.73
C ASP A 249 2.40 20.45 0.42
N ARG A 250 1.84 21.05 1.46
CA ARG A 250 0.90 22.15 1.31
C ARG A 250 1.62 23.50 1.33
N GLY A 251 1.27 24.35 0.35
CA GLY A 251 1.68 25.75 0.36
C GLY A 251 3.15 25.94 0.01
N TRP A 252 3.73 25.05 -0.80
CA TRP A 252 5.01 25.29 -1.42
C TRP A 252 4.90 26.49 -2.36
N GLN A 253 5.80 27.45 -2.16
CA GLN A 253 5.90 28.63 -2.99
C GLN A 253 7.35 28.76 -3.46
N LEU A 254 7.52 28.91 -4.76
CA LEU A 254 8.81 29.27 -5.33
C LEU A 254 9.16 30.68 -4.83
N SER A 255 10.32 30.83 -4.18
CA SER A 255 10.90 32.14 -3.96
C SER A 255 11.36 32.69 -5.32
N THR A 256 10.61 33.65 -5.83
CA THR A 256 10.99 34.45 -7.02
C THR A 256 12.12 35.39 -6.65
#